data_acca153a16d52fffb1f869dc51047899
#
_entry.id   acca153a16d52fffb1f869dc51047899
#
_cell.length_a   1.000
_cell.length_b   1.000
_cell.length_c   1.000
_cell.angle_alpha   90.00
_cell.angle_beta   90.00
_cell.angle_gamma   90.00
#
_symmetry.space_group_name_H-M   'P 1'
#
loop_
_entity.id
_entity.type
_entity.pdbx_description
1 polymer ?
#
loop_
_entity_poly.entity_id
_entity_poly.type
_entity_poly.pdbx_seq_one_letter_code
_entity_poly.pdbx_strand_id
1 'polypeptide(L)'
;MEISTREKTLQIVSRYVIITLSISIMTIGVYFFKFPNNFVFGGVTGGAALVAKLTPLSASAFSSCANILLLILGWIFLGKDFAISTGWATVVMTAELALFEKYVPLSGPLSDQPMLDLVFAIALPAIASALLFNVGASSGGTDVVALILKKYAHMKNTGEALFITDLVMVLAACFVFDLYTALYSFVGLTVKSLVVDAVLEQMKMCKAILIICDDKDPICDFVMRKLVRGATYTPCYGAYTDRPHYMIYTTLTHREALQLQAFIHKENLNAFISMLSTTEVFGKGFNHA
;
A
#
# COMPACT_ATOMS: atom_id res chain seq x y z
N MET A 1 -10.51 21.73 -16.73
CA MET A 1 -11.81 21.45 -16.11
C MET A 1 -11.59 21.57 -14.60
N GLU A 2 -12.10 22.63 -13.98
CA GLU A 2 -11.93 22.84 -12.53
C GLU A 2 -12.74 21.79 -11.78
N ILE A 3 -12.05 20.99 -10.98
CA ILE A 3 -12.68 20.01 -10.08
C ILE A 3 -13.52 20.81 -9.07
N SER A 4 -14.82 20.52 -9.01
CA SER A 4 -15.75 21.17 -8.09
C SER A 4 -15.21 21.09 -6.65
N THR A 5 -15.40 22.17 -5.87
CA THR A 5 -14.97 22.22 -4.45
C THR A 5 -15.51 21.03 -3.65
N ARG A 6 -16.70 20.54 -4.00
CA ARG A 6 -17.33 19.36 -3.40
C ARG A 6 -16.56 18.06 -3.69
N GLU A 7 -16.06 17.90 -4.90
CA GLU A 7 -15.26 16.72 -5.28
C GLU A 7 -13.90 16.70 -4.58
N LYS A 8 -13.25 17.86 -4.45
CA LYS A 8 -12.00 17.98 -3.68
C LYS A 8 -12.21 17.61 -2.21
N THR A 9 -13.29 18.07 -1.59
CA THR A 9 -13.62 17.74 -0.21
C THR A 9 -13.88 16.24 -0.04
N LEU A 10 -14.62 15.62 -0.96
CA LEU A 10 -14.88 14.18 -0.94
C LEU A 10 -13.60 13.35 -1.07
N GLN A 11 -12.65 13.77 -1.92
CA GLN A 11 -11.35 13.10 -2.06
C GLN A 11 -10.53 13.19 -0.79
N ILE A 12 -10.51 14.36 -0.12
CA ILE A 12 -9.80 14.54 1.15
C ILE A 12 -10.43 13.67 2.24
N VAL A 13 -11.74 13.69 2.39
CA VAL A 13 -12.44 12.86 3.39
C VAL A 13 -12.19 11.38 3.15
N SER A 14 -12.30 10.90 1.90
CA SER A 14 -12.01 9.52 1.52
C SER A 14 -10.57 9.12 1.88
N ARG A 15 -9.59 9.99 1.64
CA ARG A 15 -8.19 9.77 1.99
C ARG A 15 -8.01 9.55 3.49
N TYR A 16 -8.58 10.41 4.34
CA TYR A 16 -8.46 10.28 5.80
C TYR A 16 -9.22 9.07 6.36
N VAL A 17 -10.36 8.70 5.75
CA VAL A 17 -11.07 7.46 6.10
C VAL A 17 -10.19 6.23 5.80
N ILE A 18 -9.55 6.18 4.61
CA ILE A 18 -8.63 5.09 4.26
C ILE A 18 -7.46 5.03 5.24
N ILE A 19 -6.86 6.19 5.59
CA ILE A 19 -5.76 6.24 6.57
C ILE A 19 -6.21 5.68 7.91
N THR A 20 -7.36 6.11 8.43
CA THR A 20 -7.87 5.65 9.72
C THR A 20 -8.15 4.14 9.72
N LEU A 21 -8.84 3.62 8.71
CA LEU A 21 -9.10 2.18 8.59
C LEU A 21 -7.80 1.37 8.47
N SER A 22 -6.84 1.86 7.69
CA SER A 22 -5.54 1.18 7.53
C SER A 22 -4.79 1.14 8.87
N ILE A 23 -4.78 2.24 9.62
CA ILE A 23 -4.16 2.29 10.93
C ILE A 23 -4.85 1.34 11.91
N SER A 24 -6.19 1.27 11.94
CA SER A 24 -6.91 0.32 12.80
C SER A 24 -6.53 -1.13 12.51
N ILE A 25 -6.41 -1.51 11.23
CA ILE A 25 -5.92 -2.85 10.82
C ILE A 25 -4.50 -3.07 11.33
N MET A 26 -3.62 -2.07 11.17
CA MET A 26 -2.23 -2.14 11.65
C MET A 26 -2.16 -2.30 13.16
N THR A 27 -2.91 -1.48 13.90
CA THR A 27 -2.93 -1.48 15.37
C THR A 27 -3.38 -2.83 15.92
N ILE A 28 -4.39 -3.45 15.31
CA ILE A 28 -4.83 -4.81 15.65
C ILE A 28 -3.68 -5.80 15.47
N GLY A 29 -3.02 -5.80 14.31
CA GLY A 29 -1.89 -6.69 14.03
C GLY A 29 -0.71 -6.51 15.00
N VAL A 30 -0.41 -5.26 15.35
CA VAL A 30 0.68 -4.92 16.26
C VAL A 30 0.33 -5.27 17.69
N TYR A 31 -0.84 -4.87 18.18
CA TYR A 31 -1.22 -5.04 19.58
C TYR A 31 -1.45 -6.51 19.95
N PHE A 32 -2.24 -7.23 19.15
CA PHE A 32 -2.66 -8.59 19.49
C PHE A 32 -1.64 -9.66 19.15
N PHE A 33 -0.83 -9.47 18.11
CA PHE A 33 0.03 -10.52 17.58
C PHE A 33 1.52 -10.20 17.67
N LYS A 34 1.92 -8.95 17.45
CA LYS A 34 3.34 -8.60 17.42
C LYS A 34 3.91 -8.35 18.81
N PHE A 35 3.28 -7.51 19.63
CA PHE A 35 3.78 -7.13 20.95
C PHE A 35 3.87 -8.30 21.91
N PRO A 36 2.85 -9.17 22.06
CA PRO A 36 2.91 -10.27 23.01
C PRO A 36 3.99 -11.30 22.72
N ASN A 37 4.37 -11.43 21.44
CA ASN A 37 5.42 -12.35 20.99
C ASN A 37 6.82 -11.71 20.92
N ASN A 38 6.97 -10.44 21.28
CA ASN A 38 8.23 -9.68 21.20
C ASN A 38 8.88 -9.68 19.80
N PHE A 39 8.09 -9.72 18.72
CA PHE A 39 8.63 -9.68 17.36
C PHE A 39 9.22 -8.31 17.04
N VAL A 40 10.50 -8.26 16.66
CA VAL A 40 11.30 -7.03 16.48
C VAL A 40 11.43 -6.65 14.99
N PHE A 41 10.43 -6.84 14.19
CA PHE A 41 10.44 -6.34 12.81
C PHE A 41 9.51 -5.15 12.65
N GLY A 42 9.87 -4.27 11.74
CA GLY A 42 9.06 -3.12 11.32
C GLY A 42 8.96 -2.01 12.37
N GLY A 43 9.63 -0.96 12.04
CA GLY A 43 9.41 0.35 12.63
C GLY A 43 10.16 0.65 13.92
N VAL A 44 9.88 1.85 14.39
CA VAL A 44 10.37 2.37 15.69
C VAL A 44 9.91 1.49 16.86
N THR A 45 8.79 0.77 16.71
CA THR A 45 8.30 -0.15 17.76
C THR A 45 9.27 -1.31 18.04
N GLY A 46 9.93 -1.84 16.99
CA GLY A 46 11.00 -2.83 17.16
C GLY A 46 12.23 -2.24 17.87
N GLY A 47 12.65 -1.03 17.46
CA GLY A 47 13.72 -0.30 18.13
C GLY A 47 13.40 0.09 19.56
N ALA A 48 12.16 0.44 19.86
CA ALA A 48 11.70 0.76 21.20
C ALA A 48 11.81 -0.44 22.16
N ALA A 49 11.49 -1.65 21.68
CA ALA A 49 11.66 -2.88 22.46
C ALA A 49 13.14 -3.16 22.78
N LEU A 50 14.04 -2.93 21.80
CA LEU A 50 15.50 -3.03 22.00
C LEU A 50 16.00 -2.03 23.05
N VAL A 51 15.62 -0.75 22.93
CA VAL A 51 16.07 0.32 23.83
C VAL A 51 15.54 0.11 25.25
N ALA A 52 14.28 -0.30 25.41
CA ALA A 52 13.68 -0.59 26.71
C ALA A 52 14.37 -1.76 27.43
N LYS A 53 14.95 -2.71 26.70
CA LYS A 53 15.70 -3.83 27.28
C LYS A 53 17.14 -3.47 27.66
N LEU A 54 17.74 -2.51 26.94
CA LEU A 54 19.16 -2.12 27.13
C LEU A 54 19.32 -0.90 28.04
N THR A 55 18.27 -0.08 28.23
CA THR A 55 18.32 1.17 28.97
C THR A 55 17.12 1.32 29.90
N PRO A 56 17.20 2.18 30.94
CA PRO A 56 16.06 2.47 31.79
C PRO A 56 14.97 3.33 31.14
N LEU A 57 15.12 3.68 29.86
CA LEU A 57 14.14 4.46 29.12
C LEU A 57 12.91 3.60 28.81
N SER A 58 11.71 4.16 29.02
CA SER A 58 10.49 3.47 28.62
C SER A 58 10.37 3.36 27.11
N ALA A 59 9.92 2.20 26.59
CA ALA A 59 9.71 1.98 25.18
C ALA A 59 8.79 3.04 24.56
N SER A 60 7.77 3.48 25.29
CA SER A 60 6.82 4.50 24.84
C SER A 60 7.46 5.88 24.69
N ALA A 61 8.33 6.30 25.63
CA ALA A 61 9.02 7.57 25.55
C ALA A 61 10.00 7.61 24.37
N PHE A 62 10.79 6.55 24.17
CA PHE A 62 11.68 6.43 23.04
C PHE A 62 10.91 6.44 21.69
N SER A 63 9.85 5.64 21.60
CA SER A 63 9.02 5.57 20.42
C SER A 63 8.40 6.92 20.06
N SER A 64 7.87 7.65 21.05
CA SER A 64 7.28 8.97 20.83
C SER A 64 8.31 10.00 20.35
N CYS A 65 9.48 10.04 20.97
CA CYS A 65 10.56 10.95 20.57
C CYS A 65 11.06 10.64 19.14
N ALA A 66 11.30 9.36 18.85
CA ALA A 66 11.74 8.92 17.53
C ALA A 66 10.69 9.20 16.45
N ASN A 67 9.40 8.97 16.72
CA ASN A 67 8.32 9.27 15.77
C ASN A 67 8.20 10.77 15.47
N ILE A 68 8.36 11.64 16.48
CA ILE A 68 8.35 13.10 16.27
C ILE A 68 9.53 13.51 15.36
N LEU A 69 10.73 13.01 15.64
CA LEU A 69 11.91 13.30 14.85
C LEU A 69 11.75 12.81 13.40
N LEU A 70 11.25 11.59 13.22
CA LEU A 70 11.00 11.01 11.90
C LEU A 70 9.88 11.73 11.14
N LEU A 71 8.87 12.25 11.85
CA LEU A 71 7.82 13.07 11.24
C LEU A 71 8.38 14.39 10.71
N ILE A 72 9.31 15.04 11.46
CA ILE A 72 10.01 16.25 11.01
C ILE A 72 10.85 15.95 9.76
N LEU A 73 11.59 14.84 9.75
CA LEU A 73 12.33 14.41 8.57
C LEU A 73 11.38 14.13 7.39
N GLY A 74 10.26 13.47 7.63
CA GLY A 74 9.22 13.25 6.62
C GLY A 74 8.69 14.56 6.03
N TRP A 75 8.49 15.57 6.86
CA TRP A 75 8.08 16.90 6.40
C TRP A 75 9.14 17.55 5.47
N ILE A 76 10.40 17.51 5.85
CA ILE A 76 11.50 18.13 5.09
C ILE A 76 11.69 17.41 3.74
N PHE A 77 11.72 16.09 3.73
CA PHE A 77 12.11 15.29 2.56
C PHE A 77 10.93 14.84 1.68
N LEU A 78 9.76 14.57 2.26
CA LEU A 78 8.59 14.05 1.55
C LEU A 78 7.46 15.09 1.38
N GLY A 79 7.53 16.20 2.12
CA GLY A 79 6.62 17.34 1.98
C GLY A 79 5.51 17.42 3.02
N LYS A 80 4.77 18.56 2.99
CA LYS A 80 3.76 18.90 4.01
C LYS A 80 2.57 17.94 4.03
N ASP A 81 2.06 17.57 2.86
CA ASP A 81 0.87 16.70 2.76
C ASP A 81 1.13 15.31 3.31
N PHE A 82 2.34 14.80 3.09
CA PHE A 82 2.79 13.54 3.69
C PHE A 82 2.87 13.65 5.21
N ALA A 83 3.49 14.72 5.73
CA ALA A 83 3.68 14.92 7.17
C ALA A 83 2.34 15.05 7.90
N ILE A 84 1.37 15.81 7.35
CA ILE A 84 0.04 15.97 7.96
C ILE A 84 -0.70 14.63 7.99
N SER A 85 -0.68 13.89 6.89
CA SER A 85 -1.35 12.58 6.79
C SER A 85 -0.72 11.54 7.71
N THR A 86 0.61 11.52 7.79
CA THR A 86 1.36 10.62 8.68
C THR A 86 1.20 11.03 10.15
N GLY A 87 1.16 12.34 10.45
CA GLY A 87 0.86 12.85 11.78
C GLY A 87 -0.52 12.41 12.27
N TRP A 88 -1.54 12.50 11.41
CA TRP A 88 -2.87 11.96 11.71
C TRP A 88 -2.83 10.46 12.00
N ALA A 89 -2.18 9.68 11.13
CA ALA A 89 -2.01 8.24 11.30
C ALA A 89 -1.36 7.89 12.65
N THR A 90 -0.30 8.61 13.02
CA THR A 90 0.41 8.41 14.29
C THR A 90 -0.48 8.70 15.50
N VAL A 91 -1.27 9.78 15.46
CA VAL A 91 -2.21 10.14 16.54
C VAL A 91 -3.28 9.05 16.71
N VAL A 92 -3.88 8.60 15.61
CA VAL A 92 -4.90 7.54 15.65
C VAL A 92 -4.31 6.25 16.21
N MET A 93 -3.14 5.81 15.72
CA MET A 93 -2.47 4.60 16.21
C MET A 93 -2.17 4.67 17.70
N THR A 94 -1.66 5.80 18.17
CA THR A 94 -1.34 6.00 19.59
C THR A 94 -2.60 5.94 20.46
N ALA A 95 -3.70 6.57 20.00
CA ALA A 95 -4.97 6.55 20.72
C ALA A 95 -5.57 5.13 20.76
N GLU A 96 -5.54 4.38 19.65
CA GLU A 96 -6.04 3.01 19.59
C GLU A 96 -5.22 2.06 20.45
N LEU A 97 -3.89 2.17 20.46
CA LEU A 97 -3.02 1.37 21.33
C LEU A 97 -3.34 1.64 22.81
N ALA A 98 -3.47 2.90 23.20
CA ALA A 98 -3.82 3.27 24.58
C ALA A 98 -5.23 2.76 24.98
N LEU A 99 -6.18 2.75 24.04
CA LEU A 99 -7.50 2.17 24.27
C LEU A 99 -7.42 0.65 24.46
N PHE A 100 -6.66 -0.06 23.62
CA PHE A 100 -6.50 -1.50 23.75
C PHE A 100 -5.78 -1.88 25.06
N GLU A 101 -4.70 -1.18 25.43
CA GLU A 101 -4.02 -1.41 26.71
C GLU A 101 -4.95 -1.24 27.91
N LYS A 102 -5.86 -0.26 27.85
CA LYS A 102 -6.80 0.03 28.95
C LYS A 102 -7.96 -0.96 29.04
N TYR A 103 -8.55 -1.35 27.89
CA TYR A 103 -9.80 -2.13 27.86
C TYR A 103 -9.61 -3.61 27.59
N VAL A 104 -8.49 -3.98 26.97
CA VAL A 104 -8.19 -5.37 26.57
C VAL A 104 -6.73 -5.69 26.94
N PRO A 105 -6.36 -5.63 28.24
CA PRO A 105 -4.98 -5.94 28.64
C PRO A 105 -4.65 -7.41 28.31
N LEU A 106 -3.55 -7.62 27.61
CA LEU A 106 -3.06 -8.95 27.26
C LEU A 106 -2.01 -9.42 28.26
N SER A 107 -2.16 -10.65 28.77
CA SER A 107 -1.21 -11.27 29.70
C SER A 107 -0.10 -12.05 28.98
N GLY A 108 -0.19 -12.25 27.69
CA GLY A 108 0.75 -13.02 26.87
C GLY A 108 0.27 -13.18 25.42
N PRO A 109 0.92 -14.03 24.62
CA PRO A 109 0.53 -14.34 23.26
C PRO A 109 -0.92 -14.80 23.14
N LEU A 110 -1.57 -14.47 22.02
CA LEU A 110 -2.97 -14.82 21.80
C LEU A 110 -3.14 -16.30 21.49
N SER A 111 -2.14 -16.93 20.91
CA SER A 111 -2.11 -18.36 20.66
C SER A 111 -0.85 -19.01 21.23
N ASP A 112 -0.93 -20.34 21.47
CA ASP A 112 0.24 -21.13 21.88
C ASP A 112 1.16 -21.48 20.69
N GLN A 113 0.88 -20.92 19.51
CA GLN A 113 1.61 -21.19 18.28
C GLN A 113 2.23 -19.92 17.72
N PRO A 114 3.50 -19.60 18.05
CA PRO A 114 4.16 -18.38 17.61
C PRO A 114 4.18 -18.18 16.09
N MET A 115 4.19 -19.29 15.32
CA MET A 115 4.15 -19.22 13.85
C MET A 115 2.81 -18.70 13.33
N LEU A 116 1.70 -19.08 13.97
CA LEU A 116 0.38 -18.58 13.62
C LEU A 116 0.26 -17.09 13.95
N ASP A 117 0.70 -16.69 15.13
CA ASP A 117 0.72 -15.27 15.53
C ASP A 117 1.61 -14.45 14.59
N LEU A 118 2.75 -15.01 14.13
CA LEU A 118 3.63 -14.36 13.17
C LEU A 118 2.92 -14.05 11.83
N VAL A 119 2.11 -14.97 11.32
CA VAL A 119 1.35 -14.74 10.07
C VAL A 119 0.46 -13.50 10.19
N PHE A 120 -0.29 -13.36 11.28
CA PHE A 120 -1.16 -12.20 11.49
C PHE A 120 -0.35 -10.93 11.82
N ALA A 121 0.74 -11.06 12.59
CA ALA A 121 1.66 -9.97 12.88
C ALA A 121 2.32 -9.39 11.61
N ILE A 122 2.44 -10.18 10.55
CA ILE A 122 2.96 -9.75 9.24
C ILE A 122 1.83 -9.23 8.36
N ALA A 123 0.79 -10.04 8.13
CA ALA A 123 -0.22 -9.79 7.10
C ALA A 123 -0.98 -8.49 7.36
N LEU A 124 -1.47 -8.28 8.59
CA LEU A 124 -2.26 -7.10 8.92
C LEU A 124 -1.45 -5.79 8.77
N PRO A 125 -0.24 -5.64 9.37
CA PRO A 125 0.56 -4.44 9.17
C PRO A 125 1.09 -4.27 7.75
N ALA A 126 1.39 -5.34 7.01
CA ALA A 126 1.87 -5.22 5.64
C ALA A 126 0.80 -4.67 4.70
N ILE A 127 -0.43 -5.21 4.77
CA ILE A 127 -1.57 -4.70 4.00
C ILE A 127 -1.86 -3.24 4.38
N ALA A 128 -1.87 -2.93 5.67
CA ALA A 128 -2.10 -1.59 6.19
C ALA A 128 -1.03 -0.60 5.69
N SER A 129 0.26 -0.96 5.77
CA SER A 129 1.36 -0.13 5.25
C SER A 129 1.21 0.13 3.76
N ALA A 130 0.86 -0.89 2.96
CA ALA A 130 0.65 -0.73 1.52
C ALA A 130 -0.51 0.24 1.21
N LEU A 131 -1.63 0.14 1.94
CA LEU A 131 -2.76 1.07 1.81
C LEU A 131 -2.35 2.51 2.16
N LEU A 132 -1.60 2.70 3.26
CA LEU A 132 -1.08 4.01 3.66
C LEU A 132 -0.15 4.60 2.61
N PHE A 133 0.83 3.84 2.12
CA PHE A 133 1.76 4.29 1.09
C PHE A 133 1.06 4.66 -0.22
N ASN A 134 0.01 3.92 -0.57
CA ASN A 134 -0.78 4.21 -1.78
C ASN A 134 -1.50 5.57 -1.70
N VAL A 135 -1.91 6.01 -0.51
CA VAL A 135 -2.54 7.33 -0.31
C VAL A 135 -1.54 8.43 0.08
N GLY A 136 -0.25 8.15 0.02
CA GLY A 136 0.81 9.09 0.34
C GLY A 136 0.88 9.42 1.83
N ALA A 137 0.72 8.42 2.70
CA ALA A 137 0.87 8.49 4.15
C ALA A 137 1.74 7.32 4.63
N SER A 138 2.08 7.32 5.92
CA SER A 138 2.81 6.25 6.60
C SER A 138 2.24 6.07 8.00
N SER A 139 2.54 4.95 8.65
CA SER A 139 2.27 4.77 10.09
C SER A 139 3.19 5.59 11.00
N GLY A 140 4.20 6.26 10.41
CA GLY A 140 5.33 6.85 11.13
C GLY A 140 6.48 5.84 11.25
N GLY A 141 7.43 6.13 12.13
CA GLY A 141 8.53 5.21 12.37
C GLY A 141 9.51 5.07 11.20
N THR A 142 10.21 3.93 11.13
CA THR A 142 11.20 3.64 10.08
C THR A 142 10.60 3.57 8.69
N ASP A 143 9.29 3.41 8.56
CA ASP A 143 8.58 3.50 7.28
C ASP A 143 8.84 4.85 6.58
N VAL A 144 8.98 5.94 7.35
CA VAL A 144 9.34 7.27 6.82
C VAL A 144 10.75 7.24 6.23
N VAL A 145 11.70 6.62 6.94
CA VAL A 145 13.09 6.46 6.46
C VAL A 145 13.13 5.65 5.17
N ALA A 146 12.37 4.57 5.11
CA ALA A 146 12.26 3.72 3.93
C ALA A 146 11.73 4.51 2.71
N LEU A 147 10.71 5.36 2.89
CA LEU A 147 10.18 6.20 1.81
C LEU A 147 11.18 7.29 1.38
N ILE A 148 11.95 7.86 2.31
CA ILE A 148 13.04 8.79 1.99
C ILE A 148 14.13 8.06 1.20
N LEU A 149 14.56 6.89 1.67
CA LEU A 149 15.55 6.07 0.99
C LEU A 149 15.08 5.70 -0.42
N LYS A 150 13.84 5.24 -0.57
CA LYS A 150 13.24 4.97 -1.87
C LYS A 150 13.33 6.16 -2.81
N LYS A 151 12.95 7.35 -2.34
CA LYS A 151 12.94 8.57 -3.14
C LYS A 151 14.33 8.99 -3.60
N TYR A 152 15.31 8.97 -2.71
CA TYR A 152 16.67 9.52 -2.99
C TYR A 152 17.62 8.47 -3.55
N ALA A 153 17.49 7.19 -3.20
CA ALA A 153 18.25 6.10 -3.80
C ALA A 153 17.61 5.57 -5.11
N HIS A 154 16.50 6.19 -5.57
CA HIS A 154 15.77 5.79 -6.79
C HIS A 154 15.40 4.31 -6.79
N MET A 155 15.04 3.78 -5.62
CA MET A 155 14.64 2.37 -5.50
C MET A 155 13.27 2.14 -6.14
N LYS A 156 13.16 1.07 -6.91
CA LYS A 156 11.91 0.74 -7.61
C LYS A 156 10.82 0.29 -6.63
N ASN A 157 11.19 -0.54 -5.67
CA ASN A 157 10.26 -1.19 -4.75
C ASN A 157 10.26 -0.54 -3.36
N THR A 158 9.08 -0.44 -2.76
CA THR A 158 8.93 0.12 -1.39
C THR A 158 9.34 -0.89 -0.33
N GLY A 159 9.00 -2.17 -0.53
CA GLY A 159 9.36 -3.25 0.38
C GLY A 159 10.86 -3.48 0.46
N GLU A 160 11.59 -3.32 -0.65
CA GLU A 160 13.06 -3.36 -0.65
C GLU A 160 13.65 -2.27 0.26
N ALA A 161 13.14 -1.05 0.17
CA ALA A 161 13.55 0.04 1.06
C ALA A 161 13.21 -0.24 2.53
N LEU A 162 12.02 -0.80 2.80
CA LEU A 162 11.61 -1.24 4.14
C LEU A 162 12.52 -2.36 4.66
N PHE A 163 12.86 -3.33 3.82
CA PHE A 163 13.75 -4.41 4.20
C PHE A 163 15.12 -3.88 4.65
N ILE A 164 15.73 -2.99 3.86
CA ILE A 164 17.05 -2.43 4.18
C ILE A 164 17.02 -1.61 5.47
N THR A 165 16.01 -0.77 5.66
CA THR A 165 15.90 0.08 6.86
C THR A 165 15.63 -0.72 8.13
N ASP A 166 14.78 -1.73 8.05
CA ASP A 166 14.40 -2.53 9.22
C ASP A 166 15.41 -3.66 9.49
N LEU A 167 16.22 -4.06 8.52
CA LEU A 167 17.26 -5.09 8.68
C LEU A 167 18.28 -4.72 9.77
N VAL A 168 18.63 -3.44 9.87
CA VAL A 168 19.53 -2.94 10.92
C VAL A 168 18.96 -3.23 12.31
N MET A 169 17.64 -3.04 12.48
CA MET A 169 16.94 -3.30 13.75
C MET A 169 16.89 -4.80 14.07
N VAL A 170 16.65 -5.64 13.07
CA VAL A 170 16.60 -7.10 13.23
C VAL A 170 18.00 -7.66 13.54
N LEU A 171 19.05 -7.15 12.90
CA LEU A 171 20.43 -7.53 13.23
C LEU A 171 20.78 -7.13 14.67
N ALA A 172 20.39 -5.93 15.12
CA ALA A 172 20.57 -5.54 16.53
C ALA A 172 19.79 -6.45 17.48
N ALA A 173 18.61 -6.91 17.10
CA ALA A 173 17.80 -7.84 17.89
C ALA A 173 18.50 -9.18 18.14
N CYS A 174 19.32 -9.67 17.20
CA CYS A 174 20.09 -10.91 17.35
C CYS A 174 21.08 -10.89 18.55
N PHE A 175 21.49 -9.70 18.97
CA PHE A 175 22.41 -9.55 20.11
C PHE A 175 21.70 -9.35 21.45
N VAL A 176 20.40 -9.05 21.43
CA VAL A 176 19.62 -8.63 22.64
C VAL A 176 18.58 -9.67 23.03
N PHE A 177 17.98 -10.34 22.06
CA PHE A 177 16.95 -11.35 22.24
C PHE A 177 17.48 -12.75 21.98
N ASP A 178 16.70 -13.76 22.34
CA ASP A 178 16.97 -15.15 22.03
C ASP A 178 16.95 -15.43 20.53
N LEU A 179 17.62 -16.49 20.12
CA LEU A 179 17.77 -16.87 18.73
C LEU A 179 16.43 -17.10 18.02
N TYR A 180 15.44 -17.67 18.71
CA TYR A 180 14.12 -17.91 18.11
C TYR A 180 13.40 -16.62 17.78
N THR A 181 13.38 -15.65 18.70
CA THR A 181 12.78 -14.31 18.48
C THR A 181 13.49 -13.58 17.33
N ALA A 182 14.81 -13.68 17.24
CA ALA A 182 15.58 -13.08 16.16
C ALA A 182 15.26 -13.71 14.80
N LEU A 183 15.17 -15.05 14.72
CA LEU A 183 14.81 -15.77 13.49
C LEU A 183 13.37 -15.44 13.04
N TYR A 184 12.40 -15.45 13.94
CA TYR A 184 11.04 -15.06 13.63
C TYR A 184 10.96 -13.60 13.15
N SER A 185 11.73 -12.71 13.76
CA SER A 185 11.80 -11.31 13.35
C SER A 185 12.40 -11.15 11.95
N PHE A 186 13.42 -11.92 11.61
CA PHE A 186 14.03 -11.91 10.27
C PHE A 186 13.06 -12.44 9.20
N VAL A 187 12.39 -13.58 9.47
CA VAL A 187 11.34 -14.10 8.59
C VAL A 187 10.20 -13.09 8.46
N GLY A 188 9.77 -12.49 9.58
CA GLY A 188 8.73 -11.47 9.61
C GLY A 188 9.06 -10.26 8.75
N LEU A 189 10.30 -9.76 8.83
CA LEU A 189 10.78 -8.65 8.01
C LEU A 189 10.75 -9.01 6.53
N THR A 190 11.31 -10.17 6.17
CA THR A 190 11.40 -10.62 4.77
C THR A 190 10.00 -10.76 4.15
N VAL A 191 9.10 -11.46 4.83
CA VAL A 191 7.75 -11.68 4.32
C VAL A 191 6.94 -10.38 4.31
N LYS A 192 7.05 -9.51 5.34
CA LYS A 192 6.40 -8.20 5.37
C LYS A 192 6.78 -7.37 4.15
N SER A 193 8.07 -7.27 3.83
CA SER A 193 8.54 -6.46 2.70
C SER A 193 8.01 -6.98 1.36
N LEU A 194 8.00 -8.30 1.15
CA LEU A 194 7.43 -8.92 -0.05
C LEU A 194 5.91 -8.69 -0.16
N VAL A 195 5.17 -8.82 0.93
CA VAL A 195 3.73 -8.60 0.94
C VAL A 195 3.40 -7.13 0.66
N VAL A 196 4.14 -6.18 1.23
CA VAL A 196 3.95 -4.74 0.95
C VAL A 196 4.11 -4.46 -0.54
N ASP A 197 5.19 -4.97 -1.17
CA ASP A 197 5.41 -4.76 -2.60
C ASP A 197 4.32 -5.43 -3.45
N ALA A 198 3.96 -6.67 -3.15
CA ALA A 198 2.90 -7.38 -3.87
C ALA A 198 1.55 -6.65 -3.80
N VAL A 199 1.16 -6.13 -2.63
CA VAL A 199 -0.09 -5.37 -2.47
C VAL A 199 -0.01 -4.03 -3.21
N LEU A 200 1.11 -3.30 -3.12
CA LEU A 200 1.29 -2.03 -3.85
C LEU A 200 1.26 -2.23 -5.36
N GLU A 201 1.87 -3.29 -5.85
CA GLU A 201 1.85 -3.64 -7.28
C GLU A 201 0.43 -3.94 -7.75
N GLN A 202 -0.31 -4.76 -7.00
CA GLN A 202 -1.72 -5.04 -7.28
C GLN A 202 -2.58 -3.77 -7.32
N MET A 203 -2.35 -2.82 -6.42
CA MET A 203 -3.10 -1.57 -6.37
C MET A 203 -2.80 -0.63 -7.55
N LYS A 204 -1.59 -0.70 -8.12
CA LYS A 204 -1.17 0.10 -9.27
C LYS A 204 -1.50 -0.55 -10.62
N MET A 205 -1.94 -1.81 -10.60
CA MET A 205 -2.19 -2.59 -11.80
C MET A 205 -3.26 -1.96 -12.68
N CYS A 206 -2.92 -1.71 -13.91
CA CYS A 206 -3.83 -1.28 -14.98
C CYS A 206 -4.13 -2.45 -15.93
N LYS A 207 -5.12 -2.29 -16.78
CA LYS A 207 -5.49 -3.25 -17.83
C LYS A 207 -5.23 -2.63 -19.20
N ALA A 208 -4.30 -3.20 -19.94
CA ALA A 208 -4.18 -2.95 -21.37
C ALA A 208 -5.24 -3.82 -22.07
N ILE A 209 -6.14 -3.19 -22.81
CA ILE A 209 -7.30 -3.85 -23.41
C ILE A 209 -7.20 -3.73 -24.92
N LEU A 210 -7.28 -4.88 -25.56
CA LEU A 210 -7.38 -5.02 -27.01
C LEU A 210 -8.81 -5.50 -27.33
N ILE A 211 -9.51 -4.76 -28.17
CA ILE A 211 -10.88 -5.06 -28.57
C ILE A 211 -10.92 -5.19 -30.08
N ILE A 212 -11.50 -6.27 -30.59
CA ILE A 212 -11.78 -6.45 -32.02
C ILE A 212 -13.30 -6.39 -32.17
N CYS A 213 -13.80 -5.47 -32.98
CA CYS A 213 -15.24 -5.22 -33.18
C CYS A 213 -15.57 -4.84 -34.62
N ASP A 214 -16.85 -4.95 -34.96
CA ASP A 214 -17.37 -4.57 -36.29
C ASP A 214 -17.56 -3.05 -36.38
N ASP A 215 -17.98 -2.41 -35.25
CA ASP A 215 -18.15 -0.95 -35.15
C ASP A 215 -17.36 -0.40 -33.97
N LYS A 216 -16.50 0.56 -34.29
CA LYS A 216 -15.61 1.20 -33.28
C LYS A 216 -16.28 2.32 -32.50
N ASP A 217 -17.29 2.99 -33.10
CA ASP A 217 -17.78 4.28 -32.61
C ASP A 217 -18.44 4.19 -31.22
N PRO A 218 -19.31 3.20 -30.89
CA PRO A 218 -19.89 3.09 -29.56
C PRO A 218 -18.84 2.86 -28.48
N ILE A 219 -17.83 2.04 -28.78
CA ILE A 219 -16.77 1.69 -27.81
C ILE A 219 -15.83 2.88 -27.62
N CYS A 220 -15.37 3.52 -28.69
CA CYS A 220 -14.52 4.70 -28.62
C CYS A 220 -15.22 5.86 -27.90
N ASP A 221 -16.49 6.11 -28.18
CA ASP A 221 -17.29 7.14 -27.51
C ASP A 221 -17.42 6.86 -26.00
N PHE A 222 -17.68 5.62 -25.61
CA PHE A 222 -17.73 5.23 -24.20
C PHE A 222 -16.40 5.47 -23.51
N VAL A 223 -15.28 5.03 -24.09
CA VAL A 223 -13.94 5.20 -23.52
C VAL A 223 -13.58 6.68 -23.41
N MET A 224 -13.77 7.46 -24.48
CA MET A 224 -13.35 8.86 -24.51
C MET A 224 -14.25 9.78 -23.69
N ARG A 225 -15.59 9.61 -23.77
CA ARG A 225 -16.56 10.55 -23.16
C ARG A 225 -16.96 10.16 -21.74
N LYS A 226 -17.13 8.86 -21.46
CA LYS A 226 -17.57 8.39 -20.14
C LYS A 226 -16.41 8.04 -19.22
N LEU A 227 -15.39 7.35 -19.72
CA LEU A 227 -14.20 7.01 -18.93
C LEU A 227 -13.12 8.10 -18.96
N VAL A 228 -13.22 9.05 -19.89
CA VAL A 228 -12.27 10.15 -20.10
C VAL A 228 -10.84 9.60 -20.30
N ARG A 229 -10.73 8.55 -21.13
CA ARG A 229 -9.46 7.87 -21.46
C ARG A 229 -9.18 7.91 -22.95
N GLY A 230 -7.92 7.77 -23.31
CA GLY A 230 -7.49 7.65 -24.70
C GLY A 230 -7.83 6.27 -25.28
N ALA A 231 -8.25 6.24 -26.52
CA ALA A 231 -8.39 5.02 -27.30
C ALA A 231 -7.73 5.21 -28.67
N THR A 232 -7.02 4.19 -29.13
CA THR A 232 -6.42 4.15 -30.47
C THR A 232 -7.06 3.00 -31.24
N TYR A 233 -7.43 3.21 -32.50
CA TYR A 233 -7.97 2.15 -33.32
C TYR A 233 -7.22 1.99 -34.64
N THR A 234 -7.24 0.77 -35.18
CA THR A 234 -6.67 0.40 -36.46
C THR A 234 -7.66 -0.51 -37.18
N PRO A 235 -7.91 -0.27 -38.50
CA PRO A 235 -8.66 -1.23 -39.32
C PRO A 235 -7.86 -2.52 -39.45
N CYS A 236 -8.54 -3.66 -39.36
CA CYS A 236 -7.94 -4.98 -39.53
C CYS A 236 -8.89 -5.92 -40.27
N TYR A 237 -8.42 -7.08 -40.67
CA TYR A 237 -9.20 -8.09 -41.39
C TYR A 237 -9.16 -9.42 -40.62
N GLY A 238 -10.28 -10.09 -40.52
CA GLY A 238 -10.35 -11.43 -39.95
C GLY A 238 -9.65 -12.45 -40.87
N ALA A 239 -8.61 -13.11 -40.39
CA ALA A 239 -7.80 -14.04 -41.18
C ALA A 239 -8.59 -15.22 -41.77
N TYR A 240 -9.70 -15.62 -41.14
CA TYR A 240 -10.55 -16.71 -41.62
C TYR A 240 -11.68 -16.24 -42.55
N THR A 241 -12.26 -15.07 -42.24
CA THR A 241 -13.47 -14.58 -42.94
C THR A 241 -13.19 -13.52 -43.96
N ASP A 242 -11.99 -12.94 -43.96
CA ASP A 242 -11.56 -11.76 -44.74
C ASP A 242 -12.50 -10.54 -44.56
N ARG A 243 -13.25 -10.51 -43.45
CA ARG A 243 -14.16 -9.39 -43.14
C ARG A 243 -13.40 -8.24 -42.47
N PRO A 244 -13.78 -7.00 -42.81
CA PRO A 244 -13.20 -5.84 -42.15
C PRO A 244 -13.70 -5.72 -40.70
N HIS A 245 -12.78 -5.43 -39.77
CA HIS A 245 -13.01 -5.16 -38.36
C HIS A 245 -12.17 -3.96 -37.92
N TYR A 246 -12.41 -3.50 -36.71
CA TYR A 246 -11.57 -2.52 -36.03
C TYR A 246 -10.93 -3.14 -34.82
N MET A 247 -9.62 -2.93 -34.69
CA MET A 247 -8.88 -3.25 -33.49
C MET A 247 -8.71 -1.97 -32.67
N ILE A 248 -9.25 -1.94 -31.44
CA ILE A 248 -9.17 -0.81 -30.51
C ILE A 248 -8.20 -1.19 -29.41
N TYR A 249 -7.23 -0.32 -29.12
CA TYR A 249 -6.32 -0.42 -28.00
C TYR A 249 -6.57 0.71 -27.01
N THR A 250 -6.73 0.37 -25.73
CA THR A 250 -6.87 1.32 -24.64
C THR A 250 -6.28 0.76 -23.35
N THR A 251 -5.83 1.65 -22.47
CA THR A 251 -5.35 1.28 -21.14
C THR A 251 -6.26 1.90 -20.11
N LEU A 252 -6.78 1.07 -19.19
CA LEU A 252 -7.78 1.44 -18.19
C LEU A 252 -7.36 0.95 -16.82
N THR A 253 -7.86 1.57 -15.77
CA THR A 253 -7.82 0.99 -14.43
C THR A 253 -8.70 -0.25 -14.35
N HIS A 254 -8.50 -1.10 -13.37
CA HIS A 254 -9.32 -2.32 -13.21
C HIS A 254 -10.83 -2.02 -13.14
N ARG A 255 -11.23 -0.94 -12.44
CA ARG A 255 -12.64 -0.52 -12.34
C ARG A 255 -13.21 -0.06 -13.68
N GLU A 256 -12.45 0.74 -14.41
CA GLU A 256 -12.85 1.22 -15.75
C GLU A 256 -12.97 0.07 -16.76
N ALA A 257 -12.06 -0.91 -16.67
CA ALA A 257 -12.11 -2.12 -17.51
C ALA A 257 -13.41 -2.92 -17.28
N LEU A 258 -13.82 -3.10 -16.02
CA LEU A 258 -15.10 -3.75 -15.68
C LEU A 258 -16.30 -2.95 -16.20
N GLN A 259 -16.26 -1.62 -16.13
CA GLN A 259 -17.32 -0.77 -16.67
C GLN A 259 -17.43 -0.88 -18.20
N LEU A 260 -16.30 -0.93 -18.90
CA LEU A 260 -16.25 -1.12 -20.34
C LEU A 260 -16.79 -2.50 -20.73
N GLN A 261 -16.40 -3.55 -20.02
CA GLN A 261 -16.91 -4.91 -20.26
C GLN A 261 -18.42 -4.98 -20.04
N ALA A 262 -18.92 -4.39 -18.95
CA ALA A 262 -20.36 -4.34 -18.67
C ALA A 262 -21.13 -3.55 -19.76
N PHE A 263 -20.56 -2.45 -20.27
CA PHE A 263 -21.13 -1.68 -21.36
C PHE A 263 -21.25 -2.51 -22.65
N ILE A 264 -20.16 -3.17 -23.07
CA ILE A 264 -20.13 -3.99 -24.30
C ILE A 264 -21.17 -5.12 -24.21
N HIS A 265 -21.30 -5.76 -23.05
CA HIS A 265 -22.31 -6.80 -22.81
C HIS A 265 -23.73 -6.24 -22.85
N LYS A 266 -23.96 -5.09 -22.19
CA LYS A 266 -25.30 -4.46 -22.11
C LYS A 266 -25.83 -4.05 -23.48
N GLU A 267 -24.96 -3.46 -24.30
CA GLU A 267 -25.32 -3.00 -25.64
C GLU A 267 -25.27 -4.12 -26.70
N ASN A 268 -25.01 -5.37 -26.30
CA ASN A 268 -24.91 -6.55 -27.19
C ASN A 268 -23.96 -6.32 -28.39
N LEU A 269 -22.85 -5.59 -28.15
CA LEU A 269 -21.89 -5.32 -29.20
C LEU A 269 -21.10 -6.59 -29.56
N ASN A 270 -21.00 -6.89 -30.87
CA ASN A 270 -20.17 -7.98 -31.36
C ASN A 270 -18.70 -7.60 -31.25
N ALA A 271 -18.09 -7.93 -30.11
CA ALA A 271 -16.71 -7.57 -29.82
C ALA A 271 -15.96 -8.70 -29.09
N PHE A 272 -14.74 -8.97 -29.53
CA PHE A 272 -13.79 -9.82 -28.82
C PHE A 272 -12.87 -8.94 -27.97
N ILE A 273 -12.77 -9.24 -26.67
CA ILE A 273 -12.00 -8.44 -25.71
C ILE A 273 -10.88 -9.30 -25.13
N SER A 274 -9.64 -8.83 -25.26
CA SER A 274 -8.46 -9.38 -24.58
C SER A 274 -7.94 -8.37 -23.57
N MET A 275 -7.80 -8.79 -22.30
CA MET A 275 -7.32 -7.93 -21.21
C MET A 275 -5.99 -8.47 -20.68
N LEU A 276 -4.95 -7.64 -20.74
CA LEU A 276 -3.63 -7.91 -20.19
C LEU A 276 -3.40 -7.04 -18.96
N SER A 277 -2.88 -7.62 -17.89
CA SER A 277 -2.46 -6.85 -16.73
C SER A 277 -1.12 -6.18 -17.00
N THR A 278 -1.01 -4.90 -16.68
CA THR A 278 0.24 -4.13 -16.77
C THR A 278 0.43 -3.28 -15.54
N THR A 279 1.65 -3.24 -15.02
CA THR A 279 2.02 -2.44 -13.84
C THR A 279 2.70 -1.13 -14.22
N GLU A 280 3.27 -1.06 -15.43
CA GLU A 280 4.01 0.10 -15.90
C GLU A 280 3.29 0.75 -17.09
N VAL A 281 2.59 1.85 -16.81
CA VAL A 281 1.93 2.68 -17.81
C VAL A 281 2.38 4.12 -17.63
N PHE A 282 3.05 4.67 -18.63
CA PHE A 282 3.53 6.05 -18.65
C PHE A 282 2.73 6.86 -19.65
N GLY A 283 2.21 8.02 -19.25
CA GLY A 283 1.48 8.93 -20.12
C GLY A 283 0.47 9.83 -19.39
N LYS A 284 -0.14 10.76 -20.15
CA LYS A 284 -1.16 11.67 -19.58
C LYS A 284 -2.34 10.86 -19.05
N GLY A 285 -2.67 11.03 -17.76
CA GLY A 285 -3.78 10.34 -17.10
C GLY A 285 -3.39 9.06 -16.36
N PHE A 286 -2.16 8.61 -16.46
CA PHE A 286 -1.54 7.57 -15.67
C PHE A 286 -0.32 8.14 -14.94
N ASN A 287 0.24 7.40 -13.98
CA ASN A 287 1.29 7.87 -13.09
C ASN A 287 2.37 8.70 -13.82
N HIS A 288 2.56 9.93 -13.36
CA HIS A 288 3.75 10.69 -13.69
C HIS A 288 4.93 10.03 -12.99
N ALA A 289 5.97 9.73 -13.78
CA ALA A 289 7.25 9.29 -13.26
C ALA A 289 7.87 10.38 -12.37
#